data_df595e5d1bbe1cd8f3673b000cf04e32
#
_entry.id   df595e5d1bbe1cd8f3673b000cf04e32
#
_cell.length_a   1.000
_cell.length_b   1.000
_cell.length_c   1.000
_cell.angle_alpha   90.00
_cell.angle_beta   90.00
_cell.angle_gamma   90.00
#
_symmetry.space_group_name_H-M   'P 1'
#
loop_
_entity.id
_entity.type
_entity.pdbx_description
1 polymer ?
#
loop_
_entity_poly.entity_id
_entity_poly.type
_entity_poly.pdbx_seq_one_letter_code
_entity_poly.pdbx_strand_id
1 'polypeptide(L)'
;GDYLYVSKVTYGPQMPNTPLSFPFVHHTMPFSQTKKSFSEAVKWPYHRLKGLRRIKRNDVVVFNFPAGDTVLLENQAVTYYDVLRGYEESFGKEEGRKRLAEKYTIVSRPVDKRENYIKRCVAIAGDSLEVRDGQVWVNGSPEEPFSGIQYQYVVQVTSPLTQYALDNLGITEYTGNGSMYYMFLTDEAAEKVRALGNVLSVRRYIYTPNTDVFPQWAEPRWSQDNYGPIWIPQKGATVQLTAENLPLYRRIIETYEGHELEERDGRIYID
;
A
#
# COMPACT_ATOMS: atom_id res chain seq x y z
N GLY A 1 9.43 3.47 -18.13
CA GLY A 1 8.90 2.50 -17.18
C GLY A 1 9.64 1.18 -17.29
N ASP A 2 9.80 0.49 -16.19
CA ASP A 2 10.50 -0.78 -16.16
C ASP A 2 9.57 -1.91 -16.61
N TYR A 3 10.11 -2.83 -17.41
CA TYR A 3 9.41 -4.03 -17.82
C TYR A 3 9.81 -5.17 -16.90
N LEU A 4 8.81 -5.88 -16.35
CA LEU A 4 9.01 -6.98 -15.44
C LEU A 4 8.46 -8.28 -16.01
N TYR A 5 9.23 -9.37 -15.85
CA TYR A 5 8.74 -10.70 -16.11
C TYR A 5 8.13 -11.29 -14.84
N VAL A 6 6.84 -11.65 -14.89
CA VAL A 6 6.11 -12.21 -13.75
C VAL A 6 5.76 -13.66 -14.00
N SER A 7 6.30 -14.55 -13.18
CA SER A 7 5.95 -15.97 -13.21
C SER A 7 4.58 -16.21 -12.58
N LYS A 8 3.60 -16.58 -13.38
CA LYS A 8 2.25 -16.94 -12.91
C LYS A 8 2.20 -18.34 -12.26
N VAL A 9 3.17 -19.19 -12.55
CA VAL A 9 3.18 -20.60 -12.12
C VAL A 9 3.73 -20.77 -10.71
N THR A 10 4.68 -19.93 -10.31
CA THR A 10 5.40 -20.05 -9.02
C THR A 10 4.46 -20.16 -7.83
N TYR A 11 3.49 -19.24 -7.72
CA TYR A 11 2.51 -19.19 -6.61
C TYR A 11 1.10 -19.62 -7.04
N GLY A 12 0.98 -20.21 -8.22
CA GLY A 12 -0.26 -20.66 -8.82
C GLY A 12 -0.96 -19.57 -9.66
N PRO A 13 -1.31 -19.91 -10.90
CA PRO A 13 -2.04 -19.00 -11.78
C PRO A 13 -3.46 -18.78 -11.25
N GLN A 14 -3.90 -17.54 -11.31
CA GLN A 14 -5.29 -17.16 -11.05
C GLN A 14 -6.12 -17.38 -12.30
N MET A 15 -7.26 -18.06 -12.16
CA MET A 15 -8.25 -18.14 -13.21
C MET A 15 -8.94 -16.77 -13.37
N PRO A 16 -9.22 -16.31 -14.60
CA PRO A 16 -9.89 -15.03 -14.81
C PRO A 16 -11.32 -15.08 -14.24
N ASN A 17 -11.68 -14.05 -13.47
CA ASN A 17 -13.06 -13.88 -13.01
C ASN A 17 -13.98 -13.42 -14.16
N THR A 18 -13.45 -12.63 -15.09
CA THR A 18 -14.15 -12.11 -16.27
C THR A 18 -13.48 -12.62 -17.55
N PRO A 19 -13.81 -13.86 -18.01
CA PRO A 19 -13.16 -14.49 -19.16
C PRO A 19 -13.41 -13.75 -20.47
N LEU A 20 -14.53 -13.04 -20.59
CA LEU A 20 -14.85 -12.24 -21.77
C LEU A 20 -14.20 -10.86 -21.64
N SER A 21 -12.95 -10.75 -22.07
CA SER A 21 -12.16 -9.51 -22.02
C SER A 21 -11.52 -9.20 -23.35
N PHE A 22 -11.36 -7.92 -23.65
CA PHE A 22 -10.60 -7.48 -24.81
C PHE A 22 -9.12 -7.83 -24.64
N PRO A 23 -8.45 -8.46 -25.61
CA PRO A 23 -7.06 -8.91 -25.45
C PRO A 23 -6.10 -7.72 -25.30
N PHE A 24 -5.03 -7.95 -24.55
CA PHE A 24 -3.94 -6.99 -24.30
C PHE A 24 -4.34 -5.68 -23.59
N VAL A 25 -5.54 -5.62 -23.03
CA VAL A 25 -6.04 -4.47 -22.27
C VAL A 25 -6.46 -4.94 -20.88
N HIS A 26 -6.12 -4.15 -19.85
CA HIS A 26 -6.38 -4.58 -18.47
C HIS A 26 -7.84 -4.35 -18.06
N HIS A 27 -8.26 -3.12 -17.87
CA HIS A 27 -9.62 -2.81 -17.35
C HIS A 27 -10.43 -1.83 -18.20
N THR A 28 -9.76 -0.99 -19.01
CA THR A 28 -10.43 0.06 -19.80
C THR A 28 -10.03 -0.07 -21.26
N MET A 29 -10.98 0.15 -22.18
CA MET A 29 -10.73 0.11 -23.62
C MET A 29 -9.68 1.12 -24.07
N PRO A 30 -8.87 0.82 -25.09
CA PRO A 30 -7.96 1.79 -25.68
C PRO A 30 -8.73 3.06 -26.08
N PHE A 31 -8.11 4.21 -25.87
CA PHE A 31 -8.68 5.53 -26.17
C PHE A 31 -9.95 5.91 -25.38
N SER A 32 -10.25 5.20 -24.29
CA SER A 32 -11.35 5.52 -23.39
C SER A 32 -10.86 5.51 -21.94
N GLN A 33 -11.32 6.45 -21.13
CA GLN A 33 -11.04 6.46 -19.68
C GLN A 33 -12.08 5.71 -18.86
N THR A 34 -13.27 5.48 -19.43
CA THR A 34 -14.43 4.97 -18.67
C THR A 34 -15.00 3.66 -19.21
N LYS A 35 -14.82 3.36 -20.52
CA LYS A 35 -15.42 2.18 -21.14
C LYS A 35 -14.69 0.91 -20.71
N LYS A 36 -15.42 -0.03 -20.07
CA LYS A 36 -14.86 -1.33 -19.65
C LYS A 36 -14.34 -2.13 -20.85
N SER A 37 -13.18 -2.77 -20.69
CA SER A 37 -12.58 -3.71 -21.66
C SER A 37 -13.04 -5.16 -21.47
N PHE A 38 -13.96 -5.40 -20.55
CA PHE A 38 -14.46 -6.72 -20.19
C PHE A 38 -15.97 -6.73 -20.01
N SER A 39 -16.58 -7.90 -20.19
CA SER A 39 -17.98 -8.13 -19.93
C SER A 39 -18.18 -8.91 -18.64
N GLU A 40 -19.17 -8.51 -17.86
CA GLU A 40 -19.59 -9.20 -16.65
C GLU A 40 -20.75 -10.17 -16.89
N ALA A 41 -21.14 -10.40 -18.15
CA ALA A 41 -22.18 -11.36 -18.50
C ALA A 41 -21.81 -12.81 -18.12
N VAL A 42 -20.52 -13.12 -18.11
CA VAL A 42 -19.97 -14.37 -17.58
C VAL A 42 -18.97 -14.04 -16.48
N LYS A 43 -19.28 -14.46 -15.27
CA LYS A 43 -18.37 -14.32 -14.09
C LYS A 43 -18.09 -15.69 -13.52
N TRP A 44 -16.80 -15.99 -13.36
CA TRP A 44 -16.35 -17.17 -12.63
C TRP A 44 -15.97 -16.80 -11.20
N PRO A 45 -16.19 -17.70 -10.21
CA PRO A 45 -15.72 -17.46 -8.85
C PRO A 45 -14.19 -17.34 -8.83
N TYR A 46 -13.67 -16.65 -7.82
CA TYR A 46 -12.23 -16.59 -7.63
C TYR A 46 -11.67 -17.98 -7.42
N HIS A 47 -10.74 -18.36 -8.26
CA HIS A 47 -10.00 -19.62 -8.15
C HIS A 47 -8.54 -19.43 -8.51
N ARG A 48 -7.66 -19.93 -7.66
CA ARG A 48 -6.22 -19.98 -7.90
C ARG A 48 -5.78 -21.43 -7.90
N LEU A 49 -5.12 -21.83 -8.96
CA LEU A 49 -4.52 -23.17 -9.04
C LEU A 49 -3.35 -23.30 -8.08
N LYS A 50 -3.01 -24.52 -7.71
CA LYS A 50 -1.87 -24.79 -6.83
C LYS A 50 -0.57 -24.32 -7.49
N GLY A 51 0.22 -23.56 -6.74
CA GLY A 51 1.56 -23.14 -7.15
C GLY A 51 2.63 -24.21 -6.89
N LEU A 52 3.79 -23.99 -7.47
CA LEU A 52 4.95 -24.85 -7.28
C LEU A 52 5.57 -24.71 -5.88
N ARG A 53 5.46 -23.53 -5.28
CA ARG A 53 5.95 -23.25 -3.93
C ARG A 53 5.03 -22.31 -3.17
N ARG A 54 5.20 -22.27 -1.86
CA ARG A 54 4.55 -21.28 -0.99
C ARG A 54 5.37 -19.99 -0.95
N ILE A 55 4.69 -18.86 -0.72
CA ILE A 55 5.34 -17.57 -0.48
C ILE A 55 6.15 -17.67 0.82
N LYS A 56 7.36 -17.14 0.80
CA LYS A 56 8.26 -17.03 1.94
C LYS A 56 8.56 -15.57 2.23
N ARG A 57 9.07 -15.27 3.42
CA ARG A 57 9.64 -13.96 3.71
C ARG A 57 10.69 -13.62 2.67
N ASN A 58 10.72 -12.35 2.29
CA ASN A 58 11.66 -11.77 1.33
C ASN A 58 11.42 -12.15 -0.14
N ASP A 59 10.41 -12.97 -0.45
CA ASP A 59 9.99 -13.16 -1.83
C ASP A 59 9.42 -11.85 -2.40
N VAL A 60 9.79 -11.54 -3.64
CA VAL A 60 9.15 -10.46 -4.40
C VAL A 60 7.88 -11.01 -5.02
N VAL A 61 6.75 -10.46 -4.66
CA VAL A 61 5.43 -10.96 -5.05
C VAL A 61 4.64 -9.92 -5.83
N VAL A 62 3.87 -10.37 -6.81
CA VAL A 62 2.87 -9.56 -7.51
C VAL A 62 1.49 -9.95 -7.01
N PHE A 63 0.71 -8.98 -6.61
CA PHE A 63 -0.65 -9.17 -6.09
C PHE A 63 -1.59 -8.07 -6.56
N ASN A 64 -2.89 -8.36 -6.54
CA ASN A 64 -3.89 -7.35 -6.84
C ASN A 64 -4.02 -6.38 -5.67
N PHE A 65 -4.02 -5.09 -5.97
CA PHE A 65 -4.13 -4.04 -4.94
C PHE A 65 -5.47 -4.16 -4.20
N PRO A 66 -5.48 -4.42 -2.89
CA PRO A 66 -6.72 -4.68 -2.15
C PRO A 66 -7.71 -3.52 -2.20
N ALA A 67 -7.23 -2.27 -2.07
CA ALA A 67 -8.07 -1.08 -2.13
C ALA A 67 -8.50 -0.69 -3.57
N GLY A 68 -8.08 -1.45 -4.59
CA GLY A 68 -8.49 -1.27 -5.98
C GLY A 68 -9.79 -2.01 -6.36
N ASP A 69 -10.53 -2.53 -5.38
CA ASP A 69 -11.83 -3.16 -5.57
C ASP A 69 -12.92 -2.17 -5.97
N THR A 70 -12.80 -0.94 -5.52
CA THR A 70 -13.68 0.18 -5.83
C THR A 70 -12.86 1.36 -6.35
N VAL A 71 -13.28 1.97 -7.43
CA VAL A 71 -12.58 3.09 -8.07
C VAL A 71 -13.53 4.22 -8.45
N LEU A 72 -13.01 5.43 -8.46
CA LEU A 72 -13.65 6.62 -8.99
C LEU A 72 -13.19 6.79 -10.44
N LEU A 73 -14.09 6.69 -11.42
CA LEU A 73 -13.70 6.71 -12.84
C LEU A 73 -13.01 8.02 -13.24
N GLU A 74 -13.44 9.14 -12.67
CA GLU A 74 -12.92 10.47 -12.96
C GLU A 74 -11.59 10.76 -12.24
N ASN A 75 -11.24 9.97 -11.21
CA ASN A 75 -10.02 10.16 -10.42
C ASN A 75 -9.42 8.83 -9.95
N GLN A 76 -8.77 8.13 -10.86
CA GLN A 76 -8.17 6.81 -10.60
C GLN A 76 -6.76 6.88 -9.98
N ALA A 77 -6.20 8.08 -9.80
CA ALA A 77 -4.88 8.28 -9.18
C ALA A 77 -4.89 8.10 -7.66
N VAL A 78 -6.05 8.23 -7.02
CA VAL A 78 -6.26 8.05 -5.58
C VAL A 78 -7.22 6.90 -5.32
N THR A 79 -7.13 6.30 -4.13
CA THR A 79 -8.07 5.23 -3.79
C THR A 79 -9.44 5.78 -3.44
N TYR A 80 -10.50 5.04 -3.79
CA TYR A 80 -11.87 5.37 -3.39
C TYR A 80 -11.97 5.62 -1.88
N TYR A 81 -11.31 4.78 -1.08
CA TYR A 81 -11.37 4.83 0.38
C TYR A 81 -10.70 6.06 0.99
N ASP A 82 -9.63 6.58 0.35
CA ASP A 82 -8.97 7.81 0.81
C ASP A 82 -9.86 9.02 0.55
N VAL A 83 -10.47 9.09 -0.63
CA VAL A 83 -11.42 10.16 -0.97
C VAL A 83 -12.66 10.08 -0.09
N LEU A 84 -13.19 8.85 0.14
CA LEU A 84 -14.35 8.64 1.01
C LEU A 84 -14.07 9.15 2.42
N ARG A 85 -12.91 8.82 3.01
CA ARG A 85 -12.54 9.31 4.34
C ARG A 85 -12.55 10.84 4.40
N GLY A 86 -11.95 11.52 3.43
CA GLY A 86 -11.96 12.99 3.40
C GLY A 86 -13.35 13.59 3.31
N TYR A 87 -14.28 12.94 2.60
CA TYR A 87 -15.67 13.36 2.54
C TYR A 87 -16.41 13.06 3.86
N GLU A 88 -16.20 11.91 4.46
CA GLU A 88 -16.80 11.54 5.75
C GLU A 88 -16.30 12.44 6.89
N GLU A 89 -15.02 12.83 6.88
CA GLU A 89 -14.46 13.82 7.83
C GLU A 89 -15.09 15.20 7.68
N SER A 90 -15.28 15.63 6.43
CA SER A 90 -15.76 17.00 6.15
C SER A 90 -17.27 17.16 6.36
N PHE A 91 -18.06 16.10 6.09
CA PHE A 91 -19.53 16.21 6.02
C PHE A 91 -20.27 15.20 6.91
N GLY A 92 -19.56 14.33 7.61
CA GLY A 92 -20.12 13.18 8.32
C GLY A 92 -20.39 11.99 7.40
N LYS A 93 -20.58 10.79 8.01
CA LYS A 93 -20.59 9.50 7.31
C LYS A 93 -21.64 9.40 6.19
N GLU A 94 -22.88 9.77 6.46
CA GLU A 94 -23.98 9.64 5.50
C GLU A 94 -23.90 10.71 4.39
N GLU A 95 -23.80 11.97 4.78
CA GLU A 95 -23.74 13.08 3.83
C GLU A 95 -22.47 13.04 2.99
N GLY A 96 -21.34 12.62 3.56
CA GLY A 96 -20.09 12.44 2.85
C GLY A 96 -20.21 11.40 1.72
N ARG A 97 -20.82 10.25 2.01
CA ARG A 97 -21.09 9.19 1.00
C ARG A 97 -22.01 9.66 -0.11
N LYS A 98 -23.06 10.38 0.24
CA LYS A 98 -24.01 10.94 -0.72
C LYS A 98 -23.31 11.92 -1.67
N ARG A 99 -22.58 12.89 -1.15
CA ARG A 99 -21.84 13.87 -1.96
C ARG A 99 -20.77 13.26 -2.84
N LEU A 100 -20.10 12.22 -2.32
CA LEU A 100 -19.12 11.46 -3.12
C LEU A 100 -19.80 10.79 -4.32
N ALA A 101 -20.94 10.14 -4.10
CA ALA A 101 -21.71 9.47 -5.15
C ALA A 101 -22.34 10.44 -6.15
N GLU A 102 -22.68 11.67 -5.75
CA GLU A 102 -23.15 12.72 -6.64
C GLU A 102 -22.03 13.27 -7.54
N LYS A 103 -20.78 13.28 -7.03
CA LYS A 103 -19.64 13.87 -7.73
C LYS A 103 -18.90 12.91 -8.64
N TYR A 104 -18.84 11.62 -8.28
CA TYR A 104 -18.02 10.63 -8.97
C TYR A 104 -18.82 9.41 -9.39
N THR A 105 -18.44 8.82 -10.52
CA THR A 105 -18.94 7.51 -10.94
C THR A 105 -18.16 6.42 -10.21
N ILE A 106 -18.80 5.76 -9.26
CA ILE A 106 -18.20 4.70 -8.43
C ILE A 106 -18.39 3.36 -9.13
N VAL A 107 -17.29 2.64 -9.36
CA VAL A 107 -17.31 1.35 -10.05
C VAL A 107 -16.54 0.31 -9.25
N SER A 108 -17.15 -0.86 -9.05
CA SER A 108 -16.46 -2.03 -8.51
C SER A 108 -15.69 -2.77 -9.61
N ARG A 109 -14.47 -3.23 -9.27
CA ARG A 109 -13.60 -4.04 -10.16
C ARG A 109 -13.47 -5.48 -9.67
N PRO A 110 -13.74 -6.47 -10.52
CA PRO A 110 -13.42 -7.87 -10.23
C PRO A 110 -11.93 -8.03 -9.95
N VAL A 111 -11.55 -9.07 -9.20
CA VAL A 111 -10.16 -9.25 -8.73
C VAL A 111 -9.16 -9.24 -9.88
N ASP A 112 -9.48 -9.89 -11.02
CA ASP A 112 -8.63 -9.96 -12.21
C ASP A 112 -8.52 -8.63 -13.01
N LYS A 113 -9.26 -7.60 -12.59
CA LYS A 113 -9.24 -6.25 -13.18
C LYS A 113 -8.72 -5.17 -12.24
N ARG A 114 -8.27 -5.55 -11.04
CA ARG A 114 -7.61 -4.63 -10.10
C ARG A 114 -6.17 -4.40 -10.50
N GLU A 115 -5.62 -3.25 -10.11
CA GLU A 115 -4.21 -2.93 -10.31
C GLU A 115 -3.29 -3.98 -9.68
N ASN A 116 -2.19 -4.29 -10.36
CA ASN A 116 -1.19 -5.21 -9.87
C ASN A 116 -0.04 -4.42 -9.23
N TYR A 117 0.26 -4.75 -7.99
CA TYR A 117 1.39 -4.20 -7.27
C TYR A 117 2.47 -5.26 -7.10
N ILE A 118 3.73 -4.84 -7.18
CA ILE A 118 4.90 -5.65 -6.87
C ILE A 118 5.52 -5.15 -5.57
N LYS A 119 5.65 -6.02 -4.60
CA LYS A 119 6.26 -5.69 -3.29
C LYS A 119 7.02 -6.89 -2.75
N ARG A 120 7.96 -6.62 -1.86
CA ARG A 120 8.63 -7.65 -1.07
C ARG A 120 7.69 -8.13 0.05
N CYS A 121 7.57 -9.44 0.22
CA CYS A 121 6.82 -10.05 1.31
C CYS A 121 7.69 -10.06 2.56
N VAL A 122 7.59 -9.06 3.42
CA VAL A 122 8.42 -8.94 4.62
C VAL A 122 8.00 -9.86 5.76
N ALA A 123 6.72 -10.24 5.83
CA ALA A 123 6.17 -11.15 6.83
C ALA A 123 5.09 -12.04 6.23
N ILE A 124 4.90 -13.23 6.79
CA ILE A 124 3.93 -14.23 6.34
C ILE A 124 2.93 -14.57 7.45
N ALA A 125 1.90 -15.35 7.12
CA ALA A 125 0.90 -15.78 8.10
C ALA A 125 1.54 -16.50 9.31
N GLY A 126 1.18 -16.07 10.51
CA GLY A 126 1.75 -16.50 11.79
C GLY A 126 2.83 -15.58 12.34
N ASP A 127 3.36 -14.66 11.54
CA ASP A 127 4.38 -13.72 11.99
C ASP A 127 3.79 -12.53 12.75
N SER A 128 4.60 -11.96 13.63
CA SER A 128 4.41 -10.62 14.21
C SER A 128 5.33 -9.64 13.50
N LEU A 129 4.77 -8.63 12.86
CA LEU A 129 5.49 -7.60 12.12
C LEU A 129 5.51 -6.29 12.90
N GLU A 130 6.68 -5.67 12.95
CA GLU A 130 6.88 -4.35 13.54
C GLU A 130 7.91 -3.55 12.73
N VAL A 131 7.78 -2.24 12.71
CA VAL A 131 8.80 -1.33 12.19
C VAL A 131 9.20 -0.39 13.32
N ARG A 132 10.50 -0.27 13.62
CA ARG A 132 11.07 0.64 14.62
C ARG A 132 12.11 1.51 13.92
N ASP A 133 11.89 2.80 13.92
CA ASP A 133 12.74 3.78 13.23
C ASP A 133 13.12 3.36 11.80
N GLY A 134 12.11 2.81 11.06
CA GLY A 134 12.23 2.30 9.69
C GLY A 134 12.94 0.96 9.55
N GLN A 135 13.40 0.34 10.63
CA GLN A 135 13.92 -1.02 10.64
C GLN A 135 12.78 -2.02 10.79
N VAL A 136 12.69 -2.97 9.88
CA VAL A 136 11.71 -4.07 9.96
C VAL A 136 12.14 -5.09 11.00
N TRP A 137 11.18 -5.49 11.84
CA TRP A 137 11.33 -6.55 12.85
C TRP A 137 10.26 -7.62 12.61
N VAL A 138 10.68 -8.87 12.64
CA VAL A 138 9.76 -10.01 12.50
C VAL A 138 9.96 -10.96 13.67
N ASN A 139 8.88 -11.27 14.38
CA ASN A 139 8.90 -12.09 15.59
C ASN A 139 9.90 -11.62 16.65
N GLY A 140 10.02 -10.30 16.81
CA GLY A 140 10.90 -9.68 17.81
C GLY A 140 12.38 -9.62 17.43
N SER A 141 12.73 -10.02 16.20
CA SER A 141 14.10 -9.94 15.69
C SER A 141 14.20 -8.99 14.51
N PRO A 142 15.26 -8.15 14.43
CA PRO A 142 15.45 -7.28 13.26
C PRO A 142 15.74 -8.12 12.02
N GLU A 143 15.12 -7.74 10.90
CA GLU A 143 15.47 -8.32 9.60
C GLU A 143 16.73 -7.65 9.04
N GLU A 144 17.59 -8.45 8.41
CA GLU A 144 18.76 -7.92 7.72
C GLU A 144 18.35 -6.94 6.61
N PRO A 145 18.90 -5.72 6.57
CA PRO A 145 18.55 -4.76 5.54
C PRO A 145 19.04 -5.25 4.16
N PHE A 146 18.18 -5.11 3.15
CA PHE A 146 18.56 -5.43 1.78
C PHE A 146 19.51 -4.37 1.22
N SER A 147 20.45 -4.75 0.38
CA SER A 147 21.26 -3.82 -0.37
C SER A 147 20.35 -2.94 -1.25
N GLY A 148 20.60 -1.64 -1.26
CA GLY A 148 19.84 -0.69 -2.05
C GLY A 148 18.53 -0.22 -1.42
N ILE A 149 18.24 -0.54 -0.16
CA ILE A 149 17.15 0.12 0.55
C ILE A 149 17.43 1.61 0.61
N GLN A 150 16.42 2.40 0.25
CA GLN A 150 16.46 3.85 0.33
C GLN A 150 15.54 4.35 1.42
N TYR A 151 16.03 5.35 2.14
CA TYR A 151 15.27 6.08 3.12
C TYR A 151 15.19 7.55 2.73
N GLN A 152 14.19 8.25 3.21
CA GLN A 152 14.11 9.69 3.01
C GLN A 152 15.08 10.41 3.94
N TYR A 153 15.88 11.31 3.36
CA TYR A 153 16.81 12.17 4.08
C TYR A 153 16.48 13.64 3.86
N VAL A 154 16.69 14.44 4.90
CA VAL A 154 16.71 15.89 4.82
C VAL A 154 18.16 16.35 4.69
N VAL A 155 18.46 17.03 3.62
CA VAL A 155 19.79 17.54 3.29
C VAL A 155 19.76 19.07 3.30
N GLN A 156 20.53 19.69 4.19
CA GLN A 156 20.70 21.14 4.25
C GLN A 156 22.01 21.52 3.58
N VAL A 157 21.98 22.57 2.77
CA VAL A 157 23.13 23.03 1.96
C VAL A 157 23.33 24.53 2.09
N THR A 158 24.59 24.98 1.90
CA THR A 158 24.95 26.42 1.84
C THR A 158 24.69 27.02 0.45
N SER A 159 24.72 26.17 -0.59
CA SER A 159 24.42 26.55 -1.97
C SER A 159 23.76 25.36 -2.69
N PRO A 160 22.95 25.60 -3.73
CA PRO A 160 22.26 24.53 -4.46
C PRO A 160 23.19 23.43 -4.94
N LEU A 161 22.71 22.18 -4.86
CA LEU A 161 23.38 21.03 -5.46
C LEU A 161 23.28 21.15 -6.99
N THR A 162 24.38 20.93 -7.67
CA THR A 162 24.39 20.93 -9.13
C THR A 162 23.77 19.64 -9.67
N GLN A 163 23.14 19.72 -10.85
CA GLN A 163 22.61 18.52 -11.52
C GLN A 163 23.72 17.48 -11.75
N TYR A 164 24.93 17.94 -12.09
CA TYR A 164 26.10 17.08 -12.26
C TYR A 164 26.43 16.28 -10.99
N ALA A 165 26.36 16.91 -9.81
CA ALA A 165 26.59 16.20 -8.54
C ALA A 165 25.50 15.16 -8.25
N LEU A 166 24.24 15.49 -8.51
CA LEU A 166 23.11 14.57 -8.34
C LEU A 166 23.21 13.37 -9.30
N ASP A 167 23.51 13.61 -10.57
CA ASP A 167 23.64 12.56 -11.58
C ASP A 167 24.82 11.60 -11.26
N ASN A 168 25.98 12.16 -10.85
CA ASN A 168 27.14 11.35 -10.44
C ASN A 168 26.88 10.47 -9.22
N LEU A 169 26.00 10.90 -8.34
CA LEU A 169 25.58 10.13 -7.16
C LEU A 169 24.40 9.19 -7.44
N GLY A 170 23.85 9.23 -8.66
CA GLY A 170 22.69 8.44 -9.05
C GLY A 170 21.40 8.85 -8.31
N ILE A 171 21.31 10.11 -7.86
CA ILE A 171 20.17 10.64 -7.12
C ILE A 171 19.12 11.14 -8.12
N THR A 172 18.05 10.39 -8.28
CA THR A 172 16.96 10.67 -9.23
C THR A 172 15.68 11.16 -8.55
N GLU A 173 15.48 10.81 -7.27
CA GLU A 173 14.27 11.13 -6.51
C GLU A 173 14.58 12.11 -5.40
N TYR A 174 14.27 13.37 -5.65
CA TYR A 174 14.44 14.46 -4.68
C TYR A 174 13.42 15.58 -4.90
N THR A 175 13.13 16.32 -3.84
CA THR A 175 12.37 17.57 -3.86
C THR A 175 13.08 18.59 -3.01
N GLY A 176 12.90 19.87 -3.29
CA GLY A 176 13.48 20.96 -2.51
C GLY A 176 13.99 22.10 -3.36
N ASN A 177 14.47 23.12 -2.68
CA ASN A 177 14.97 24.34 -3.28
C ASN A 177 16.26 24.78 -2.57
N GLY A 178 17.22 25.21 -3.29
CA GLY A 178 18.46 25.90 -2.96
C GLY A 178 19.09 25.77 -1.56
N SER A 179 18.36 25.57 -0.48
CA SER A 179 18.86 25.48 0.90
C SER A 179 18.53 24.15 1.58
N MET A 180 17.48 23.48 1.15
CA MET A 180 17.01 22.22 1.75
C MET A 180 16.42 21.28 0.71
N TYR A 181 16.80 20.01 0.79
CA TYR A 181 16.33 18.94 -0.08
C TYR A 181 15.79 17.76 0.75
N TYR A 182 14.75 17.13 0.22
CA TYR A 182 14.28 15.82 0.65
C TYR A 182 14.66 14.83 -0.45
N MET A 183 15.46 13.83 -0.11
CA MET A 183 16.06 12.89 -1.06
C MET A 183 15.83 11.45 -0.60
N PHE A 184 15.55 10.54 -1.54
CA PHE A 184 15.59 9.12 -1.27
C PHE A 184 16.99 8.58 -1.53
N LEU A 185 17.69 8.18 -0.46
CA LEU A 185 19.10 7.77 -0.50
C LEU A 185 19.27 6.40 0.18
N THR A 186 20.19 5.61 -0.35
CA THR A 186 20.81 4.54 0.43
C THR A 186 21.73 5.16 1.49
N ASP A 187 22.07 4.39 2.54
CA ASP A 187 23.01 4.87 3.56
C ASP A 187 24.37 5.23 2.93
N GLU A 188 24.85 4.46 1.95
CA GLU A 188 26.08 4.76 1.20
C GLU A 188 25.97 6.08 0.41
N ALA A 189 24.86 6.30 -0.26
CA ALA A 189 24.63 7.57 -0.99
C ALA A 189 24.55 8.75 -0.02
N ALA A 190 23.93 8.58 1.14
CA ALA A 190 23.86 9.62 2.18
C ALA A 190 25.24 10.01 2.70
N GLU A 191 26.18 9.06 2.87
CA GLU A 191 27.57 9.36 3.23
C GLU A 191 28.29 10.13 2.12
N LYS A 192 28.08 9.76 0.88
CA LYS A 192 28.66 10.51 -0.28
C LYS A 192 28.10 11.92 -0.36
N VAL A 193 26.81 12.12 -0.14
CA VAL A 193 26.18 13.46 -0.07
C VAL A 193 26.76 14.26 1.08
N ARG A 194 26.96 13.67 2.26
CA ARG A 194 27.55 14.32 3.45
C ARG A 194 28.97 14.83 3.19
N ALA A 195 29.71 14.16 2.32
CA ALA A 195 31.08 14.53 1.97
C ALA A 195 31.17 15.71 0.98
N LEU A 196 30.05 16.20 0.42
CA LEU A 196 30.06 17.36 -0.48
C LEU A 196 30.35 18.65 0.32
N GLY A 197 31.22 19.51 -0.21
CA GLY A 197 31.72 20.70 0.51
C GLY A 197 30.67 21.78 0.79
N ASN A 198 29.53 21.74 0.11
CA ASN A 198 28.41 22.68 0.33
C ASN A 198 27.27 22.09 1.16
N VAL A 199 27.41 20.87 1.70
CA VAL A 199 26.42 20.24 2.55
C VAL A 199 26.69 20.56 4.03
N LEU A 200 25.66 21.06 4.71
CA LEU A 200 25.70 21.40 6.12
C LEU A 200 25.27 20.21 7.00
N SER A 201 24.23 19.51 6.60
CA SER A 201 23.73 18.35 7.35
C SER A 201 22.98 17.38 6.45
N VAL A 202 23.09 16.09 6.78
CA VAL A 202 22.29 14.99 6.20
C VAL A 202 21.69 14.22 7.34
N ARG A 203 20.37 14.24 7.48
CA ARG A 203 19.64 13.54 8.54
C ARG A 203 18.55 12.70 7.94
N ARG A 204 18.36 11.51 8.46
CA ARG A 204 17.21 10.67 8.10
C ARG A 204 15.92 11.38 8.50
N TYR A 205 14.96 11.42 7.62
CA TYR A 205 13.61 11.90 7.91
C TYR A 205 12.83 10.75 8.54
N ILE A 206 12.35 10.97 9.76
CA ILE A 206 11.50 10.01 10.47
C ILE A 206 10.06 10.53 10.41
N TYR A 207 9.19 9.75 9.80
CA TYR A 207 7.79 10.10 9.68
C TYR A 207 7.09 10.07 11.03
N THR A 208 6.34 11.12 11.33
CA THR A 208 5.49 11.17 12.52
C THR A 208 4.20 10.36 12.29
N PRO A 209 3.56 9.89 13.38
CA PRO A 209 2.27 9.23 13.29
C PRO A 209 1.22 10.07 12.56
N ASN A 210 0.48 9.46 11.66
CA ASN A 210 -0.52 10.14 10.83
C ASN A 210 -1.70 9.21 10.48
N THR A 211 -2.74 9.77 9.86
CA THR A 211 -3.96 9.05 9.48
C THR A 211 -3.85 8.30 8.16
N ASP A 212 -2.75 8.43 7.41
CA ASP A 212 -2.57 7.79 6.12
C ASP A 212 -2.08 6.34 6.27
N VAL A 213 -1.53 6.01 7.45
CA VAL A 213 -1.01 4.67 7.75
C VAL A 213 -2.11 3.80 8.33
N PHE A 214 -2.24 2.59 7.79
CA PHE A 214 -3.19 1.58 8.30
C PHE A 214 -2.78 1.07 9.70
N PRO A 215 -3.70 0.85 10.63
CA PRO A 215 -5.13 1.14 10.52
C PRO A 215 -5.41 2.63 10.76
N GLN A 216 -6.04 3.26 9.80
CA GLN A 216 -6.48 4.63 9.94
C GLN A 216 -7.47 4.71 11.11
N TRP A 217 -7.48 5.82 11.86
CA TRP A 217 -8.37 6.03 13.01
C TRP A 217 -8.07 5.23 14.28
N ALA A 218 -7.06 4.35 14.28
CA ALA A 218 -6.65 3.66 15.50
C ALA A 218 -5.79 4.55 16.41
N GLU A 219 -5.88 4.32 17.70
CA GLU A 219 -4.93 4.86 18.66
C GLU A 219 -4.23 3.69 19.39
N PRO A 220 -2.93 3.72 19.60
CA PRO A 220 -2.02 4.77 19.15
C PRO A 220 -1.84 4.77 17.63
N ARG A 221 -1.68 5.96 17.05
CA ARG A 221 -1.41 6.10 15.61
C ARG A 221 0.00 5.65 15.29
N TRP A 222 0.13 5.01 14.14
CA TRP A 222 1.43 4.59 13.63
C TRP A 222 1.96 5.52 12.54
N SER A 223 3.23 5.35 12.22
CA SER A 223 3.86 5.99 11.07
C SER A 223 4.48 4.93 10.16
N GLN A 224 5.02 5.36 9.03
CA GLN A 224 5.77 4.46 8.14
C GLN A 224 7.05 3.94 8.81
N ASP A 225 7.67 4.73 9.70
CA ASP A 225 8.91 4.37 10.38
C ASP A 225 8.70 3.71 11.74
N ASN A 226 7.52 3.88 12.34
CA ASN A 226 7.17 3.26 13.62
C ASN A 226 5.76 2.64 13.51
N TYR A 227 5.72 1.34 13.26
CA TYR A 227 4.53 0.60 12.89
C TYR A 227 4.39 -0.70 13.67
N GLY A 228 3.21 -1.01 14.14
CA GLY A 228 2.93 -2.26 14.85
C GLY A 228 3.26 -2.21 16.34
N PRO A 229 3.48 -3.40 16.97
CA PRO A 229 3.47 -4.71 16.32
C PRO A 229 2.09 -5.16 15.86
N ILE A 230 2.02 -5.82 14.71
CA ILE A 230 0.82 -6.50 14.25
C ILE A 230 1.08 -8.00 14.07
N TRP A 231 0.17 -8.81 14.54
CA TRP A 231 0.20 -10.25 14.27
C TRP A 231 -0.59 -10.55 13.00
N ILE A 232 0.01 -11.30 12.08
CA ILE A 232 -0.60 -11.72 10.82
C ILE A 232 -1.29 -13.06 11.03
N PRO A 233 -2.63 -13.14 11.05
CA PRO A 233 -3.33 -14.38 11.32
C PRO A 233 -2.99 -15.46 10.29
N GLN A 234 -2.88 -16.70 10.76
CA GLN A 234 -2.74 -17.87 9.90
C GLN A 234 -4.06 -18.63 9.78
N LYS A 235 -4.19 -19.41 8.71
CA LYS A 235 -5.39 -20.21 8.48
C LYS A 235 -5.72 -21.12 9.69
N GLY A 236 -6.93 -21.02 10.20
CA GLY A 236 -7.41 -21.79 11.35
C GLY A 236 -7.10 -21.15 12.71
N ALA A 237 -6.44 -20.01 12.73
CA ALA A 237 -6.25 -19.26 13.97
C ALA A 237 -7.55 -18.54 14.37
N THR A 238 -7.78 -18.47 15.67
CA THR A 238 -8.87 -17.68 16.25
C THR A 238 -8.32 -16.37 16.78
N VAL A 239 -8.95 -15.27 16.43
CA VAL A 239 -8.62 -13.92 16.91
C VAL A 239 -9.73 -13.48 17.86
N GLN A 240 -9.35 -13.12 19.08
CA GLN A 240 -10.28 -12.46 20.00
C GLN A 240 -10.32 -10.98 19.66
N LEU A 241 -11.48 -10.48 19.25
CA LEU A 241 -11.66 -9.08 18.95
C LEU A 241 -11.78 -8.27 20.24
N THR A 242 -11.08 -7.14 20.27
CA THR A 242 -11.12 -6.12 21.31
C THR A 242 -11.26 -4.75 20.68
N ALA A 243 -11.67 -3.75 21.44
CA ALA A 243 -11.72 -2.37 20.93
C ALA A 243 -10.36 -1.89 20.38
N GLU A 244 -9.25 -2.37 20.94
CA GLU A 244 -7.89 -2.00 20.52
C GLU A 244 -7.50 -2.60 19.17
N ASN A 245 -7.85 -3.89 18.92
CA ASN A 245 -7.46 -4.57 17.69
C ASN A 245 -8.54 -4.56 16.60
N LEU A 246 -9.76 -4.16 16.93
CA LEU A 246 -10.86 -4.09 15.97
C LEU A 246 -10.55 -3.27 14.71
N PRO A 247 -9.83 -2.14 14.78
CA PRO A 247 -9.46 -1.39 13.58
C PRO A 247 -8.66 -2.19 12.55
N LEU A 248 -7.88 -3.19 13.00
CA LEU A 248 -7.11 -4.09 12.11
C LEU A 248 -8.01 -5.04 11.32
N TYR A 249 -9.13 -5.45 11.90
CA TYR A 249 -10.00 -6.50 11.35
C TYR A 249 -11.32 -5.97 10.79
N ARG A 250 -11.75 -4.77 11.18
CA ARG A 250 -13.03 -4.18 10.77
C ARG A 250 -13.26 -4.28 9.26
N ARG A 251 -12.28 -3.86 8.46
CA ARG A 251 -12.42 -3.90 7.00
C ARG A 251 -12.50 -5.32 6.43
N ILE A 252 -11.86 -6.28 7.06
CA ILE A 252 -11.96 -7.69 6.66
C ILE A 252 -13.39 -8.16 6.89
N ILE A 253 -13.93 -7.89 8.06
CA ILE A 253 -15.27 -8.30 8.47
C ILE A 253 -16.34 -7.62 7.60
N GLU A 254 -16.33 -6.28 7.55
CA GLU A 254 -17.38 -5.52 6.86
C GLU A 254 -17.27 -5.59 5.33
N THR A 255 -16.07 -5.45 4.77
CA THR A 255 -15.89 -5.27 3.30
C THR A 255 -15.64 -6.58 2.57
N TYR A 256 -14.85 -7.49 3.15
CA TYR A 256 -14.44 -8.72 2.47
C TYR A 256 -15.29 -9.94 2.84
N GLU A 257 -15.76 -10.02 4.07
CA GLU A 257 -16.65 -11.09 4.54
C GLU A 257 -18.13 -10.70 4.41
N GLY A 258 -18.42 -9.38 4.37
CA GLY A 258 -19.76 -8.85 4.10
C GLY A 258 -20.68 -8.89 5.31
N HIS A 259 -20.12 -8.94 6.52
CA HIS A 259 -20.85 -8.91 7.77
C HIS A 259 -21.18 -7.48 8.22
N GLU A 260 -22.25 -7.31 8.96
CA GLU A 260 -22.53 -6.08 9.69
C GLU A 260 -21.81 -6.11 11.04
N LEU A 261 -21.06 -5.04 11.34
CA LEU A 261 -20.32 -4.92 12.59
C LEU A 261 -20.80 -3.68 13.36
N GLU A 262 -21.20 -3.91 14.59
CA GLU A 262 -21.69 -2.85 15.48
C GLU A 262 -20.99 -2.91 16.84
N GLU A 263 -20.68 -1.74 17.36
CA GLU A 263 -20.15 -1.55 18.71
C GLU A 263 -21.23 -0.92 19.59
N ARG A 264 -21.66 -1.64 20.63
CA ARG A 264 -22.61 -1.16 21.63
C ARG A 264 -22.11 -1.48 23.03
N ASP A 265 -22.10 -0.50 23.91
CA ASP A 265 -21.74 -0.66 25.33
C ASP A 265 -20.41 -1.40 25.56
N GLY A 266 -19.40 -1.10 24.72
CA GLY A 266 -18.07 -1.73 24.77
C GLY A 266 -18.03 -3.19 24.31
N ARG A 267 -19.11 -3.69 23.68
CA ARG A 267 -19.18 -5.03 23.07
C ARG A 267 -19.25 -4.92 21.56
N ILE A 268 -18.65 -5.91 20.90
CA ILE A 268 -18.62 -6.05 19.45
C ILE A 268 -19.65 -7.09 19.05
N TYR A 269 -20.54 -6.74 18.13
CA TYR A 269 -21.55 -7.61 17.55
C TYR A 269 -21.25 -7.79 16.07
N ILE A 270 -21.34 -9.02 15.59
CA ILE A 270 -21.15 -9.39 14.17
C ILE A 270 -22.31 -10.34 13.85
N ASP A 271 -23.05 -10.05 12.76
CA ASP A 271 -24.18 -10.86 12.27
C ASP A 271 -23.71 -12.15 11.57
#